data_722511823cd8c038dcdd8d05a68c0481
#
_entry.id   722511823cd8c038dcdd8d05a68c0481
#
_cell.length_a   1.000
_cell.length_b   1.000
_cell.length_c   1.000
_cell.angle_alpha   90.00
_cell.angle_beta   90.00
_cell.angle_gamma   90.00
#
_symmetry.space_group_name_H-M   'P 1'
#
loop_
_entity.id
_entity.type
_entity.pdbx_description
1 polymer ?
#
loop_
_entity_poly.entity_id
_entity_poly.type
_entity_poly.pdbx_seq_one_letter_code
_entity_poly.pdbx_strand_id
1 'polypeptide(L)'
;MAFIKKIKRKWQGREKWSVTAVTQGNPVSTKELCEYIADSTTASASDVYATLLALPKIMELNMKNGRSVKLEGIGTFRYKVSAAMVDKEAEAGESLIRDVRVQFTPERTVTAVGKRRITRRALIPDNIKWEIYDKPSKSKKTTEEG
;
A
#
# COMPACT_ATOMS: atom_id res chain seq x y z
N MET A 1 8.90 2.63 -14.70
CA MET A 1 9.09 1.18 -14.86
C MET A 1 9.06 0.50 -13.49
N ALA A 2 8.31 -0.56 -13.34
CA ALA A 2 8.22 -1.30 -12.08
C ALA A 2 9.13 -2.53 -12.12
N PHE A 3 9.56 -2.99 -10.95
CA PHE A 3 10.53 -4.08 -10.84
C PHE A 3 9.95 -5.28 -10.10
N ILE A 4 10.32 -6.47 -10.57
CA ILE A 4 9.99 -7.75 -9.94
C ILE A 4 11.25 -8.57 -9.72
N LYS A 5 11.26 -9.39 -8.68
CA LYS A 5 12.29 -10.41 -8.46
C LYS A 5 11.67 -11.80 -8.43
N LYS A 6 12.44 -12.77 -8.88
CA LYS A 6 12.08 -14.18 -8.78
C LYS A 6 12.24 -14.64 -7.32
N ILE A 7 11.27 -15.39 -6.82
CA ILE A 7 11.27 -15.98 -5.48
C ILE A 7 10.92 -17.45 -5.56
N LYS A 8 11.56 -18.23 -4.70
CA LYS A 8 11.29 -19.65 -4.55
C LYS A 8 10.30 -19.85 -3.39
N ARG A 9 9.26 -20.61 -3.61
CA ARG A 9 8.23 -20.90 -2.60
C ARG A 9 7.98 -22.39 -2.51
N LYS A 10 7.72 -22.89 -1.29
CA LYS A 10 7.22 -24.25 -1.09
C LYS A 10 5.69 -24.25 -1.18
N TRP A 11 5.17 -25.09 -2.07
CA TRP A 11 3.74 -25.32 -2.21
C TRP A 11 3.48 -26.84 -2.25
N GLN A 12 2.69 -27.34 -1.29
CA GLN A 12 2.39 -28.77 -1.15
C GLN A 12 3.65 -29.67 -1.18
N GLY A 13 4.69 -29.27 -0.44
CA GLY A 13 5.95 -30.02 -0.37
C GLY A 13 6.88 -29.90 -1.59
N ARG A 14 6.47 -29.20 -2.66
CA ARG A 14 7.27 -28.95 -3.86
C ARG A 14 7.77 -27.53 -3.92
N GLU A 15 8.99 -27.36 -4.44
CA GLU A 15 9.56 -26.04 -4.70
C GLU A 15 9.02 -25.50 -6.03
N LYS A 16 8.44 -24.29 -5.98
CA LYS A 16 7.96 -23.57 -7.17
C LYS A 16 8.51 -22.16 -7.20
N TRP A 17 8.68 -21.65 -8.40
CA TRP A 17 9.10 -20.27 -8.61
C TRP A 17 7.90 -19.35 -8.80
N SER A 18 8.01 -18.16 -8.25
CA SER A 18 7.04 -17.08 -8.39
C SER A 18 7.79 -15.75 -8.52
N VAL A 19 7.06 -14.67 -8.69
CA VAL A 19 7.61 -13.32 -8.72
C VAL A 19 6.97 -12.46 -7.64
N THR A 20 7.72 -11.47 -7.15
CA THR A 20 7.21 -10.45 -6.24
C THR A 20 7.70 -9.07 -6.67
N ALA A 21 6.88 -8.05 -6.44
CA ALA A 21 7.28 -6.68 -6.72
C ALA A 21 8.44 -6.25 -5.81
N VAL A 22 9.29 -5.39 -6.33
CA VAL A 22 10.43 -4.81 -5.61
C VAL A 22 10.35 -3.30 -5.74
N THR A 23 10.46 -2.63 -4.60
CA THR A 23 10.66 -1.18 -4.57
C THR A 23 12.15 -0.87 -4.59
N GLN A 24 12.53 0.16 -5.32
CA GLN A 24 13.92 0.62 -5.41
C GLN A 24 14.03 2.06 -4.92
N GLY A 25 15.21 2.37 -4.43
CA GLY A 25 15.53 3.71 -3.94
C GLY A 25 14.85 4.04 -2.62
N ASN A 26 15.00 5.28 -2.21
CA ASN A 26 14.33 5.81 -1.04
C ASN A 26 12.85 6.10 -1.35
N PRO A 27 11.96 5.97 -0.37
CA PRO A 27 10.59 6.42 -0.54
C PRO A 27 10.56 7.91 -0.94
N VAL A 28 9.65 8.28 -1.84
CA VAL A 28 9.37 9.68 -2.12
C VAL A 28 8.86 10.34 -0.85
N SER A 29 9.51 11.41 -0.42
CA SER A 29 9.15 12.11 0.82
C SER A 29 7.85 12.91 0.66
N THR A 30 7.19 13.19 1.77
CA THR A 30 6.01 14.07 1.76
C THR A 30 6.34 15.45 1.19
N LYS A 31 7.52 15.98 1.49
CA LYS A 31 7.97 17.27 0.98
C LYS A 31 8.11 17.26 -0.54
N GLU A 32 8.72 16.23 -1.09
CA GLU A 32 8.86 16.04 -2.54
C GLU A 32 7.50 15.89 -3.22
N LEU A 33 6.56 15.13 -2.62
CA LEU A 33 5.19 15.05 -3.13
C LEU A 33 4.49 16.41 -3.14
N CYS A 34 4.72 17.25 -2.13
CA CYS A 34 4.13 18.59 -2.05
C CYS A 34 4.65 19.50 -3.20
N GLU A 35 5.92 19.37 -3.55
CA GLU A 35 6.51 20.10 -4.68
C GLU A 35 5.85 19.66 -6.01
N TYR A 36 5.68 18.36 -6.25
CA TYR A 36 5.00 17.86 -7.45
C TYR A 36 3.52 18.29 -7.52
N ILE A 37 2.82 18.32 -6.39
CA ILE A 37 1.43 18.80 -6.33
C ILE A 37 1.36 20.29 -6.61
N ALA A 38 2.27 21.09 -6.02
CA ALA A 38 2.33 22.52 -6.25
C ALA A 38 2.59 22.88 -7.71
N ASP A 39 3.47 22.13 -8.39
CA ASP A 39 3.74 22.29 -9.81
C ASP A 39 2.52 21.97 -10.71
N SER A 40 1.63 21.12 -10.22
CA SER A 40 0.43 20.67 -10.94
C SER A 40 -0.84 21.43 -10.59
N THR A 41 -0.81 22.28 -9.57
CA THR A 41 -1.96 23.01 -9.03
C THR A 41 -1.65 24.47 -8.76
N THR A 42 -2.64 25.24 -8.33
CA THR A 42 -2.46 26.63 -7.89
C THR A 42 -2.05 26.75 -6.41
N ALA A 43 -2.00 25.66 -5.67
CA ALA A 43 -1.61 25.66 -4.26
C ALA A 43 -0.09 25.75 -4.10
N SER A 44 0.37 26.45 -3.06
CA SER A 44 1.79 26.46 -2.73
C SER A 44 2.23 25.14 -2.10
N ALA A 45 3.50 24.79 -2.22
CA ALA A 45 4.05 23.59 -1.59
C ALA A 45 3.86 23.59 -0.06
N SER A 46 3.94 24.75 0.58
CA SER A 46 3.70 24.92 2.02
C SER A 46 2.25 24.65 2.40
N ASP A 47 1.28 25.11 1.61
CA ASP A 47 -0.14 24.87 1.88
C ASP A 47 -0.49 23.40 1.73
N VAL A 48 0.03 22.75 0.70
CA VAL A 48 -0.10 21.31 0.48
C VAL A 48 0.50 20.52 1.64
N TYR A 49 1.69 20.90 2.07
CA TYR A 49 2.38 20.24 3.18
C TYR A 49 1.58 20.36 4.49
N ALA A 50 1.09 21.56 4.83
CA ALA A 50 0.25 21.77 6.01
C ALA A 50 -1.03 20.92 5.95
N THR A 51 -1.66 20.85 4.79
CA THR A 51 -2.86 20.05 4.56
C THR A 51 -2.59 18.56 4.76
N LEU A 52 -1.51 18.03 4.17
CA LEU A 52 -1.14 16.62 4.30
C LEU A 52 -0.74 16.25 5.73
N LEU A 53 -0.14 17.17 6.51
CA LEU A 53 0.17 16.92 7.92
C LEU A 53 -1.08 16.92 8.81
N ALA A 54 -2.08 17.74 8.48
CA ALA A 54 -3.34 17.77 9.21
C ALA A 54 -4.24 16.54 8.93
N LEU A 55 -4.17 15.98 7.74
CA LEU A 55 -5.02 14.89 7.28
C LEU A 55 -5.01 13.66 8.20
N PRO A 56 -3.86 13.10 8.64
CA PRO A 56 -3.84 11.91 9.48
C PRO A 56 -4.61 12.07 10.78
N LYS A 57 -4.50 13.22 11.44
CA LYS A 57 -5.19 13.50 12.70
C LYS A 57 -6.70 13.57 12.53
N ILE A 58 -7.16 14.17 11.43
CA ILE A 58 -8.59 14.24 11.11
C ILE A 58 -9.14 12.87 10.72
N MET A 59 -8.36 12.07 9.99
CA MET A 59 -8.71 10.68 9.67
C MET A 59 -8.83 9.84 10.94
N GLU A 60 -7.84 9.93 11.84
CA GLU A 60 -7.84 9.22 13.12
C GLU A 60 -9.08 9.54 13.95
N LEU A 61 -9.43 10.80 14.07
CA LEU A 61 -10.60 11.25 14.82
C LEU A 61 -11.89 10.66 14.25
N ASN A 62 -12.07 10.65 12.94
CA ASN A 62 -13.24 10.08 12.29
C ASN A 62 -13.31 8.55 12.43
N MET A 63 -12.19 7.86 12.24
CA MET A 63 -12.13 6.41 12.39
C MET A 63 -12.35 5.97 13.85
N LYS A 64 -11.84 6.73 14.82
CA LYS A 64 -12.11 6.52 16.25
C LYS A 64 -13.60 6.61 16.59
N ASN A 65 -14.33 7.45 15.88
CA ASN A 65 -15.78 7.59 16.00
C ASN A 65 -16.59 6.53 15.21
N GLY A 66 -15.95 5.47 14.76
CA GLY A 66 -16.58 4.36 14.05
C GLY A 66 -16.88 4.63 12.57
N ARG A 67 -16.30 5.67 11.97
CA ARG A 67 -16.49 6.01 10.56
C ARG A 67 -15.31 5.56 9.72
N SER A 68 -15.57 5.07 8.52
CA SER A 68 -14.54 4.91 7.51
C SER A 68 -14.24 6.27 6.85
N VAL A 69 -13.01 6.45 6.39
CA VAL A 69 -12.59 7.65 5.65
C VAL A 69 -12.32 7.28 4.20
N LYS A 70 -13.02 7.93 3.28
CA LYS A 70 -12.83 7.76 1.85
C LYS A 70 -12.09 8.96 1.28
N LEU A 71 -10.98 8.71 0.58
CA LEU A 71 -10.28 9.68 -0.25
C LEU A 71 -10.55 9.33 -1.72
N GLU A 72 -11.22 10.24 -2.42
CA GLU A 72 -11.54 10.04 -3.84
C GLU A 72 -10.27 9.89 -4.67
N GLY A 73 -10.29 8.93 -5.60
CA GLY A 73 -9.13 8.60 -6.43
C GLY A 73 -8.06 7.75 -5.73
N ILE A 74 -8.19 7.49 -4.44
CA ILE A 74 -7.25 6.70 -3.64
C ILE A 74 -7.93 5.45 -3.10
N GLY A 75 -8.87 5.60 -2.19
CA GLY A 75 -9.56 4.48 -1.57
C GLY A 75 -10.12 4.80 -0.20
N THR A 76 -10.47 3.76 0.54
CA THR A 76 -11.13 3.84 1.83
C THR A 76 -10.26 3.25 2.92
N PHE A 77 -10.18 3.95 4.05
CA PHE A 77 -9.46 3.55 5.26
C PHE A 77 -10.46 3.23 6.36
N ARG A 78 -10.25 2.13 7.05
CA ARG A 78 -11.06 1.72 8.20
C ARG A 78 -10.22 0.93 9.21
N TYR A 79 -10.68 0.85 10.44
CA TYR A 79 -10.07 -0.04 11.41
C TYR A 79 -10.46 -1.50 11.14
N LYS A 80 -9.51 -2.37 11.36
CA LYS A 80 -9.67 -3.81 11.40
C LYS A 80 -9.05 -4.33 12.68
N VAL A 81 -9.79 -5.12 13.43
CA VAL A 81 -9.31 -5.74 14.67
C VAL A 81 -8.92 -7.19 14.46
N SER A 82 -7.92 -7.62 15.19
CA SER A 82 -7.59 -9.02 15.40
C SER A 82 -7.97 -9.39 16.83
N ALA A 83 -8.82 -10.41 17.00
CA ALA A 83 -9.35 -10.78 18.28
C ALA A 83 -9.22 -12.29 18.54
N ALA A 84 -9.22 -12.69 19.81
CA ALA A 84 -9.37 -14.08 20.21
C ALA A 84 -10.79 -14.59 19.94
N MET A 85 -10.94 -15.90 19.83
CA MET A 85 -12.24 -16.54 19.71
C MET A 85 -12.65 -17.18 21.03
N VAL A 86 -13.94 -17.16 21.32
CA VAL A 86 -14.59 -17.81 22.50
C VAL A 86 -15.78 -18.60 22.03
N ASP A 87 -16.17 -19.60 22.82
CA ASP A 87 -17.26 -20.51 22.45
C ASP A 87 -18.66 -19.95 22.71
N LYS A 88 -18.77 -18.99 23.66
CA LYS A 88 -20.05 -18.39 24.04
C LYS A 88 -20.13 -16.94 23.63
N GLU A 89 -21.23 -16.54 23.03
CA GLU A 89 -21.50 -15.17 22.63
C GLU A 89 -21.40 -14.17 23.81
N ALA A 90 -21.86 -14.56 24.98
CA ALA A 90 -21.81 -13.72 26.18
C ALA A 90 -20.38 -13.35 26.63
N GLU A 91 -19.37 -14.13 26.23
CA GLU A 91 -17.97 -13.91 26.55
C GLU A 91 -17.28 -13.05 25.48
N ALA A 92 -17.94 -12.78 24.35
CA ALA A 92 -17.41 -11.97 23.27
C ALA A 92 -17.53 -10.48 23.61
N GLY A 93 -16.40 -9.78 23.59
CA GLY A 93 -16.36 -8.37 23.92
C GLY A 93 -15.00 -7.73 23.60
N GLU A 94 -14.87 -6.48 24.00
CA GLU A 94 -13.69 -5.66 23.77
C GLU A 94 -12.39 -6.30 24.28
N SER A 95 -12.47 -7.04 25.39
CA SER A 95 -11.33 -7.73 26.02
C SER A 95 -10.66 -8.76 25.11
N LEU A 96 -11.33 -9.23 24.05
CA LEU A 96 -10.79 -10.18 23.08
C LEU A 96 -9.91 -9.50 22.02
N ILE A 97 -9.97 -8.19 21.89
CA ILE A 97 -9.18 -7.45 20.90
C ILE A 97 -7.70 -7.50 21.28
N ARG A 98 -6.88 -8.06 20.38
CA ARG A 98 -5.43 -8.18 20.56
C ARG A 98 -4.66 -7.10 19.82
N ASP A 99 -5.17 -6.68 18.65
CA ASP A 99 -4.50 -5.74 17.77
C ASP A 99 -5.50 -4.97 16.93
N VAL A 100 -5.18 -3.72 16.63
CA VAL A 100 -5.97 -2.84 15.77
C VAL A 100 -5.09 -2.37 14.61
N ARG A 101 -5.56 -2.52 13.39
CA ARG A 101 -4.87 -2.12 12.18
C ARG A 101 -5.73 -1.22 11.32
N VAL A 102 -5.10 -0.36 10.54
CA VAL A 102 -5.76 0.38 9.48
C VAL A 102 -5.78 -0.48 8.22
N GLN A 103 -6.98 -0.79 7.74
CA GLN A 103 -7.16 -1.46 6.48
C GLN A 103 -7.42 -0.43 5.39
N PHE A 104 -6.60 -0.49 4.34
CA PHE A 104 -6.78 0.28 3.13
C PHE A 104 -7.41 -0.56 2.03
N THR A 105 -8.49 -0.06 1.44
CA THR A 105 -9.14 -0.66 0.27
C THR A 105 -9.07 0.32 -0.89
N PRO A 106 -8.33 0.02 -1.97
CA PRO A 106 -8.26 0.89 -3.14
C PRO A 106 -9.63 1.15 -3.74
N GLU A 107 -9.85 2.36 -4.25
CA GLU A 107 -11.06 2.70 -4.98
C GLU A 107 -11.13 1.89 -6.28
N ARG A 108 -12.33 1.40 -6.60
CA ARG A 108 -12.59 0.65 -7.84
C ARG A 108 -13.64 1.38 -8.65
N THR A 109 -13.32 1.59 -9.93
CA THR A 109 -14.29 2.09 -10.91
C THR A 109 -14.65 0.97 -11.85
N VAL A 110 -15.92 0.65 -11.95
CA VAL A 110 -16.45 -0.35 -12.86
C VAL A 110 -17.11 0.36 -14.03
N THR A 111 -16.54 0.21 -15.22
CA THR A 111 -17.10 0.75 -16.45
C THR A 111 -17.67 -0.38 -17.29
N ALA A 112 -18.93 -0.27 -17.69
CA ALA A 112 -19.54 -1.21 -18.63
C ALA A 112 -19.25 -0.78 -20.06
N VAL A 113 -18.57 -1.63 -20.83
CA VAL A 113 -18.35 -1.45 -22.25
C VAL A 113 -19.02 -2.60 -22.99
N GLY A 114 -20.26 -2.36 -23.45
CA GLY A 114 -21.11 -3.41 -24.02
C GLY A 114 -21.45 -4.50 -22.99
N LYS A 115 -21.17 -5.76 -23.30
CA LYS A 115 -21.37 -6.91 -22.40
C LYS A 115 -20.23 -7.16 -21.42
N ARG A 116 -19.13 -6.40 -21.50
CA ARG A 116 -17.95 -6.55 -20.64
C ARG A 116 -17.95 -5.51 -19.54
N ARG A 117 -17.57 -5.93 -18.34
CA ARG A 117 -17.27 -5.05 -17.21
C ARG A 117 -15.76 -4.89 -17.09
N ILE A 118 -15.28 -3.66 -17.18
CA ILE A 118 -13.88 -3.32 -16.96
C ILE A 118 -13.78 -2.72 -15.57
N THR A 119 -13.00 -3.34 -14.71
CA THR A 119 -12.74 -2.85 -13.35
C THR A 119 -11.35 -2.20 -13.32
N ARG A 120 -11.31 -0.90 -13.05
CA ARG A 120 -10.06 -0.17 -12.78
C ARG A 120 -9.89 0.01 -11.29
N ARG A 121 -8.68 -0.20 -10.81
CA ARG A 121 -8.30 0.06 -9.42
C ARG A 121 -7.52 1.36 -9.35
N ALA A 122 -7.79 2.17 -8.32
CA ALA A 122 -7.04 3.39 -8.07
C ALA A 122 -5.53 3.09 -7.91
N LEU A 123 -4.69 4.01 -8.32
CA LEU A 123 -3.22 3.95 -8.24
C LEU A 123 -2.57 2.87 -9.12
N ILE A 124 -3.34 2.17 -9.95
CA ILE A 124 -2.80 1.17 -10.87
C ILE A 124 -3.13 1.60 -12.31
N PRO A 125 -2.13 2.05 -13.09
CA PRO A 125 -2.31 2.36 -14.50
C PRO A 125 -2.55 1.09 -15.34
N ASP A 126 -3.18 1.24 -16.50
CA ASP A 126 -3.55 0.11 -17.35
C ASP A 126 -2.35 -0.66 -17.93
N ASN A 127 -1.18 -0.01 -18.02
CA ASN A 127 0.01 -0.55 -18.69
C ASN A 127 1.26 -0.37 -17.82
N ILE A 128 1.42 -1.20 -16.81
CA ILE A 128 2.67 -1.25 -16.05
C ILE A 128 3.68 -2.12 -16.81
N LYS A 129 4.84 -1.56 -17.15
CA LYS A 129 5.96 -2.32 -17.66
C LYS A 129 6.78 -2.85 -16.48
N TRP A 130 7.04 -4.17 -16.50
CA TRP A 130 7.77 -4.85 -15.45
C TRP A 130 9.14 -5.31 -15.95
N GLU A 131 10.18 -5.05 -15.18
CA GLU A 131 11.53 -5.55 -15.40
C GLU A 131 11.97 -6.46 -14.25
N ILE A 132 12.77 -7.46 -14.61
CA ILE A 132 13.38 -8.34 -13.60
C ILE A 132 14.55 -7.58 -12.97
N TYR A 133 14.48 -7.42 -11.65
CA TYR A 133 15.56 -6.84 -10.87
C TYR A 133 16.59 -7.90 -10.54
N ASP A 134 17.72 -7.85 -11.23
CA ASP A 134 18.91 -8.61 -10.87
C ASP A 134 19.76 -7.75 -9.92
N LYS A 135 19.84 -8.19 -8.66
CA LYS A 135 20.73 -7.57 -7.70
C LYS A 135 22.15 -7.62 -8.26
N PRO A 136 22.88 -6.50 -8.41
CA PRO A 136 24.27 -6.57 -8.79
C PRO A 136 24.99 -7.47 -7.80
N SER A 137 25.63 -8.53 -8.31
CA SER A 137 26.43 -9.43 -7.50
C SER A 137 27.47 -8.57 -6.76
N LYS A 138 27.48 -8.65 -5.43
CA LYS A 138 28.59 -8.10 -4.66
C LYS A 138 29.87 -8.76 -5.20
N SER A 139 30.68 -8.01 -5.94
CA SER A 139 32.00 -8.44 -6.31
C SER A 139 32.70 -8.85 -5.02
N LYS A 140 33.10 -10.11 -4.93
CA LYS A 140 34.02 -10.57 -3.91
C LYS A 140 35.25 -9.66 -4.01
N LYS A 141 35.50 -8.86 -2.98
CA LYS A 141 36.81 -8.27 -2.79
C LYS A 141 37.77 -9.48 -2.65
N THR A 142 38.49 -9.72 -3.69
CA THR A 142 39.69 -10.56 -3.63
C THR A 142 40.68 -9.81 -2.74
N THR A 143 40.85 -10.30 -1.55
CA THR A 143 41.98 -9.89 -0.70
C THR A 143 43.18 -10.56 -1.32
N GLU A 144 43.93 -9.85 -2.14
CA GLU A 144 45.31 -10.22 -2.42
C GLU A 144 46.14 -9.83 -1.20
N GLU A 145 46.46 -10.83 -0.41
CA GLU A 145 47.64 -10.78 0.42
C GLU A 145 48.85 -11.04 -0.49
N GLY A 146 49.64 -10.03 -0.66
CA GLY A 146 51.00 -10.13 -1.20
C GLY A 146 51.99 -9.58 -0.19
#